data_a03404cde8221f2642e733abfb7b0160
#
_entry.id   a03404cde8221f2642e733abfb7b0160
#
_cell.length_a   1.000
_cell.length_b   1.000
_cell.length_c   1.000
_cell.angle_alpha   90.00
_cell.angle_beta   90.00
_cell.angle_gamma   90.00
#
_symmetry.space_group_name_H-M   'P 1'
#
loop_
_entity.id
_entity.type
_entity.pdbx_description
1 polymer ?
#
loop_
_entity_poly.entity_id
_entity_poly.type
_entity_poly.pdbx_seq_one_letter_code
_entity_poly.pdbx_strand_id
1 'polypeptide(L)'
;MGRPVEGALGDLFDLQDRLTESVVGAISPAVEKAEIERAKRKPTESLDAYALYLRGLARFYRFFNRQASEEALHLFYSAIEFDPEFASAYGRAAYCYAHAKHNGWISGTANEIAEVTRLAQRAVELGKDDASVLCNSGWALAYVVRDLDLAAGLIDRAIMLNSNLAAAWYSGAWVKIWLGEPKLAIERFARAMRLNPLGPWISYVRIGTAHAHFFLGQYDEAISLAAMALQDSPDAQNGLRISAASNAMAGRPEQAHKAVARLRQLNPMLRVSNLKDLLGPYRHAEDLSRYEEGLRKAELPE
;
A
#
# COMPACT_ATOMS: atom_id res chain seq x y z
N MET A 1 -51.74 -5.72 -12.21
CA MET A 1 -50.87 -4.83 -11.43
C MET A 1 -49.46 -5.41 -11.53
N GLY A 2 -48.66 -4.85 -12.44
CA GLY A 2 -47.26 -5.27 -12.63
C GLY A 2 -46.40 -4.72 -11.52
N ARG A 3 -45.56 -5.58 -10.91
CA ARG A 3 -44.45 -5.14 -10.04
C ARG A 3 -43.38 -4.43 -10.88
N PRO A 4 -42.80 -3.37 -10.38
CA PRO A 4 -41.80 -2.61 -11.17
C PRO A 4 -40.54 -3.43 -11.47
N VAL A 5 -40.10 -3.34 -12.72
CA VAL A 5 -38.90 -3.97 -13.31
C VAL A 5 -37.59 -3.33 -12.79
N GLU A 6 -37.65 -2.38 -11.87
CA GLU A 6 -36.48 -1.65 -11.34
C GLU A 6 -35.45 -2.53 -10.61
N GLY A 7 -35.89 -3.59 -9.91
CA GLY A 7 -34.95 -4.52 -9.26
C GLY A 7 -34.10 -5.32 -10.24
N ALA A 8 -34.67 -5.76 -11.34
CA ALA A 8 -33.95 -6.59 -12.33
C ALA A 8 -32.89 -5.83 -13.13
N LEU A 9 -33.05 -4.51 -13.33
CA LEU A 9 -32.06 -3.65 -13.98
C LEU A 9 -30.87 -3.35 -13.04
N GLY A 10 -31.11 -3.12 -11.75
CA GLY A 10 -30.08 -2.96 -10.74
C GLY A 10 -29.19 -4.20 -10.64
N ASP A 11 -29.79 -5.38 -10.56
CA ASP A 11 -29.08 -6.67 -10.53
C ASP A 11 -28.24 -6.89 -11.80
N LEU A 12 -28.69 -6.41 -12.97
CA LEU A 12 -27.96 -6.55 -14.24
C LEU A 12 -26.71 -5.63 -14.26
N PHE A 13 -26.83 -4.39 -13.80
CA PHE A 13 -25.69 -3.47 -13.69
C PHE A 13 -24.67 -3.96 -12.65
N ASP A 14 -25.11 -4.44 -11.51
CA ASP A 14 -24.23 -5.05 -10.50
C ASP A 14 -23.50 -6.27 -11.05
N LEU A 15 -24.17 -7.11 -11.85
CA LEU A 15 -23.54 -8.24 -12.53
C LEU A 15 -22.51 -7.78 -13.57
N GLN A 16 -22.84 -6.76 -14.37
CA GLN A 16 -21.93 -6.18 -15.36
C GLN A 16 -20.70 -5.59 -14.69
N ASP A 17 -20.85 -4.86 -13.58
CA ASP A 17 -19.74 -4.30 -12.83
C ASP A 17 -18.84 -5.41 -12.26
N ARG A 18 -19.42 -6.45 -11.67
CA ARG A 18 -18.68 -7.62 -11.16
C ARG A 18 -17.93 -8.37 -12.24
N LEU A 19 -18.52 -8.53 -13.43
CA LEU A 19 -17.83 -9.14 -14.58
C LEU A 19 -16.67 -8.26 -15.06
N THR A 20 -16.89 -6.96 -15.19
CA THR A 20 -15.85 -6.00 -15.57
C THR A 20 -14.70 -6.01 -14.57
N GLU A 21 -14.98 -5.99 -13.28
CA GLU A 21 -13.98 -6.09 -12.20
C GLU A 21 -13.17 -7.38 -12.30
N SER A 22 -13.84 -8.50 -12.54
CA SER A 22 -13.20 -9.81 -12.66
C SER A 22 -12.29 -9.88 -13.89
N VAL A 23 -12.74 -9.35 -15.02
CA VAL A 23 -11.97 -9.32 -16.27
C VAL A 23 -10.76 -8.38 -16.15
N VAL A 24 -10.95 -7.16 -15.64
CA VAL A 24 -9.86 -6.20 -15.44
C VAL A 24 -8.86 -6.75 -14.43
N GLY A 25 -9.33 -7.33 -13.31
CA GLY A 25 -8.48 -7.93 -12.29
C GLY A 25 -7.63 -9.09 -12.80
N ALA A 26 -8.13 -9.84 -13.79
CA ALA A 26 -7.39 -10.94 -14.41
C ALA A 26 -6.41 -10.49 -15.50
N ILE A 27 -6.80 -9.49 -16.31
CA ILE A 27 -6.04 -9.08 -17.51
C ILE A 27 -4.98 -8.04 -17.20
N SER A 28 -5.26 -7.04 -16.37
CA SER A 28 -4.35 -5.93 -16.12
C SER A 28 -2.96 -6.38 -15.61
N PRO A 29 -2.85 -7.28 -14.62
CA PRO A 29 -1.55 -7.79 -14.18
C PRO A 29 -0.81 -8.60 -15.27
N ALA A 30 -1.56 -9.29 -16.13
CA ALA A 30 -0.96 -10.08 -17.21
C ALA A 30 -0.37 -9.19 -18.31
N VAL A 31 -1.06 -8.09 -18.66
CA VAL A 31 -0.57 -7.10 -19.63
C VAL A 31 0.68 -6.40 -19.10
N GLU A 32 0.66 -5.91 -17.87
CA GLU A 32 1.82 -5.27 -17.24
C GLU A 32 3.03 -6.22 -17.20
N LYS A 33 2.80 -7.47 -16.82
CA LYS A 33 3.85 -8.50 -16.81
C LYS A 33 4.42 -8.75 -18.20
N ALA A 34 3.58 -8.81 -19.23
CA ALA A 34 4.03 -9.01 -20.61
C ALA A 34 4.89 -7.84 -21.12
N GLU A 35 4.52 -6.61 -20.80
CA GLU A 35 5.29 -5.41 -21.16
C GLU A 35 6.65 -5.37 -20.44
N ILE A 36 6.69 -5.71 -19.16
CA ILE A 36 7.92 -5.84 -18.38
C ILE A 36 8.86 -6.89 -19.02
N GLU A 37 8.33 -8.07 -19.37
CA GLU A 37 9.13 -9.12 -20.01
C GLU A 37 9.65 -8.69 -21.39
N ARG A 38 8.86 -7.93 -22.14
CA ARG A 38 9.29 -7.36 -23.42
C ARG A 38 10.43 -6.34 -23.22
N ALA A 39 10.33 -5.47 -22.23
CA ALA A 39 11.35 -4.47 -21.94
C ALA A 39 12.68 -5.09 -21.50
N LYS A 40 12.65 -6.21 -20.76
CA LYS A 40 13.86 -6.94 -20.36
C LYS A 40 14.66 -7.49 -21.53
N ARG A 41 13.99 -7.77 -22.67
CA ARG A 41 14.63 -8.33 -23.88
C ARG A 41 15.26 -7.27 -24.78
N LYS A 42 14.95 -5.99 -24.58
CA LYS A 42 15.57 -4.91 -25.36
C LYS A 42 17.06 -4.77 -25.02
N PRO A 43 17.96 -4.59 -26.00
CA PRO A 43 19.35 -4.20 -25.74
C PRO A 43 19.43 -2.92 -24.93
N THR A 44 20.43 -2.79 -24.06
CA THR A 44 20.59 -1.63 -23.20
C THR A 44 20.78 -0.33 -24.00
N GLU A 45 21.45 -0.39 -25.12
CA GLU A 45 21.74 0.74 -26.01
C GLU A 45 20.49 1.30 -26.74
N SER A 46 19.40 0.53 -26.78
CA SER A 46 18.13 0.92 -27.43
C SER A 46 17.03 1.26 -26.43
N LEU A 47 17.36 1.50 -25.14
CA LEU A 47 16.37 1.84 -24.12
C LEU A 47 15.97 3.32 -24.28
N ASP A 48 14.66 3.52 -24.30
CA ASP A 48 13.99 4.81 -24.13
C ASP A 48 13.49 4.96 -22.68
N ALA A 49 12.95 6.12 -22.34
CA ALA A 49 12.41 6.39 -21.00
C ALA A 49 11.40 5.33 -20.55
N TYR A 50 10.53 4.87 -21.45
CA TYR A 50 9.52 3.87 -21.14
C TYR A 50 10.13 2.49 -20.87
N ALA A 51 11.15 2.09 -21.63
CA ALA A 51 11.84 0.82 -21.39
C ALA A 51 12.62 0.83 -20.07
N LEU A 52 13.24 1.96 -19.71
CA LEU A 52 13.90 2.17 -18.42
C LEU A 52 12.87 2.07 -17.27
N TYR A 53 11.72 2.72 -17.42
CA TYR A 53 10.62 2.65 -16.48
C TYR A 53 10.13 1.21 -16.26
N LEU A 54 9.88 0.45 -17.32
CA LEU A 54 9.45 -0.96 -17.23
C LEU A 54 10.50 -1.85 -16.57
N ARG A 55 11.78 -1.61 -16.82
CA ARG A 55 12.88 -2.29 -16.10
C ARG A 55 12.90 -1.92 -14.61
N GLY A 56 12.63 -0.65 -14.29
CA GLY A 56 12.44 -0.19 -12.92
C GLY A 56 11.31 -0.93 -12.22
N LEU A 57 10.15 -1.07 -12.86
CA LEU A 57 9.03 -1.88 -12.34
C LEU A 57 9.44 -3.33 -12.10
N ALA A 58 10.17 -3.94 -13.03
CA ALA A 58 10.65 -5.31 -12.89
C ALA A 58 11.56 -5.52 -11.66
N ARG A 59 12.36 -4.51 -11.31
CA ARG A 59 13.17 -4.54 -10.09
C ARG A 59 12.32 -4.28 -8.86
N PHE A 60 11.46 -3.29 -8.93
CA PHE A 60 10.58 -2.90 -7.84
C PHE A 60 9.69 -4.06 -7.35
N TYR A 61 9.15 -4.88 -8.25
CA TYR A 61 8.32 -6.03 -7.88
C TYR A 61 9.05 -7.18 -7.15
N ARG A 62 10.35 -7.04 -6.87
CA ARG A 62 11.07 -7.90 -5.92
C ARG A 62 10.93 -7.45 -4.46
N PHE A 63 9.91 -6.73 -4.13
CA PHE A 63 9.43 -6.02 -2.92
C PHE A 63 10.32 -6.03 -1.66
N PHE A 64 10.88 -7.15 -1.24
CA PHE A 64 11.62 -7.26 0.01
C PHE A 64 13.14 -7.27 -0.18
N ASN A 65 13.60 -6.88 -1.34
CA ASN A 65 15.03 -6.79 -1.63
C ASN A 65 15.44 -5.33 -1.73
N ARG A 66 16.21 -4.86 -0.73
CA ARG A 66 16.69 -3.49 -0.65
C ARG A 66 17.46 -3.08 -1.89
N GLN A 67 18.41 -3.92 -2.33
CA GLN A 67 19.20 -3.64 -3.54
C GLN A 67 18.31 -3.51 -4.79
N ALA A 68 17.31 -4.39 -4.95
CA ALA A 68 16.38 -4.28 -6.08
C ALA A 68 15.54 -3.00 -6.02
N SER A 69 15.20 -2.50 -4.83
CA SER A 69 14.50 -1.23 -4.65
C SER A 69 15.40 -0.04 -5.02
N GLU A 70 16.67 -0.06 -4.65
CA GLU A 70 17.67 0.96 -5.01
C GLU A 70 17.94 0.96 -6.53
N GLU A 71 18.06 -0.23 -7.15
CA GLU A 71 18.19 -0.38 -8.61
C GLU A 71 16.95 0.15 -9.34
N ALA A 72 15.74 -0.11 -8.81
CA ALA A 72 14.50 0.40 -9.37
C ALA A 72 14.45 1.93 -9.34
N LEU A 73 14.80 2.54 -8.21
CA LEU A 73 14.86 3.99 -8.04
C LEU A 73 15.83 4.63 -9.03
N HIS A 74 17.02 4.04 -9.20
CA HIS A 74 18.00 4.50 -10.18
C HIS A 74 17.45 4.46 -11.62
N LEU A 75 16.77 3.37 -11.98
CA LEU A 75 16.15 3.25 -13.31
C LEU A 75 15.02 4.26 -13.55
N PHE A 76 14.25 4.60 -12.51
CA PHE A 76 13.25 5.67 -12.62
C PHE A 76 13.90 7.06 -12.77
N TYR A 77 15.00 7.33 -12.08
CA TYR A 77 15.76 8.57 -12.31
C TYR A 77 16.35 8.62 -13.72
N SER A 78 16.92 7.53 -14.22
CA SER A 78 17.42 7.48 -15.61
C SER A 78 16.28 7.69 -16.63
N ALA A 79 15.06 7.19 -16.34
CA ALA A 79 13.91 7.47 -17.19
C ALA A 79 13.52 8.96 -17.18
N ILE A 80 13.62 9.64 -16.01
CA ILE A 80 13.39 11.08 -15.86
C ILE A 80 14.46 11.90 -16.59
N GLU A 81 15.72 11.49 -16.52
CA GLU A 81 16.82 12.15 -17.24
C GLU A 81 16.63 12.06 -18.75
N PHE A 82 16.14 10.92 -19.24
CA PHE A 82 15.87 10.69 -20.65
C PHE A 82 14.65 11.46 -21.14
N ASP A 83 13.58 11.49 -20.33
CA ASP A 83 12.34 12.23 -20.61
C ASP A 83 11.85 12.98 -19.34
N PRO A 84 12.21 14.28 -19.21
CA PRO A 84 11.81 15.11 -18.08
C PRO A 84 10.31 15.38 -17.93
N GLU A 85 9.50 14.98 -18.92
CA GLU A 85 8.03 15.09 -18.88
C GLU A 85 7.33 13.76 -18.58
N PHE A 86 8.08 12.70 -18.30
CA PHE A 86 7.54 11.37 -18.02
C PHE A 86 6.96 11.27 -16.59
N ALA A 87 5.73 11.71 -16.39
CA ALA A 87 5.02 11.78 -15.10
C ALA A 87 5.09 10.47 -14.30
N SER A 88 4.90 9.31 -14.95
CA SER A 88 4.87 8.00 -14.28
C SER A 88 6.21 7.64 -13.64
N ALA A 89 7.35 8.09 -14.21
CA ALA A 89 8.66 7.86 -13.63
C ALA A 89 8.86 8.64 -12.33
N TYR A 90 8.42 9.91 -12.29
CA TYR A 90 8.41 10.72 -11.06
C TYR A 90 7.54 10.10 -9.96
N GLY A 91 6.31 9.68 -10.31
CA GLY A 91 5.38 9.06 -9.35
C GLY A 91 5.93 7.76 -8.78
N ARG A 92 6.59 6.93 -9.60
CA ARG A 92 7.23 5.70 -9.14
C ARG A 92 8.48 5.93 -8.32
N ALA A 93 9.29 6.91 -8.66
CA ALA A 93 10.45 7.30 -7.85
C ALA A 93 10.00 7.75 -6.45
N ALA A 94 8.97 8.61 -6.34
CA ALA A 94 8.37 8.99 -5.06
C ALA A 94 7.85 7.79 -4.28
N TYR A 95 7.17 6.86 -4.94
CA TYR A 95 6.66 5.63 -4.33
C TYR A 95 7.79 4.73 -3.80
N CYS A 96 8.95 4.65 -4.48
CA CYS A 96 10.12 3.91 -4.00
C CYS A 96 10.61 4.41 -2.65
N TYR A 97 10.63 5.72 -2.41
CA TYR A 97 10.97 6.29 -1.10
C TYR A 97 9.98 5.86 -0.02
N ALA A 98 8.67 5.88 -0.31
CA ALA A 98 7.66 5.43 0.64
C ALA A 98 7.83 3.94 0.98
N HIS A 99 8.13 3.11 -0.03
CA HIS A 99 8.41 1.70 0.16
C HIS A 99 9.70 1.46 0.98
N ALA A 100 10.77 2.22 0.70
CA ALA A 100 12.02 2.16 1.45
C ALA A 100 11.83 2.55 2.93
N LYS A 101 11.02 3.59 3.20
CA LYS A 101 10.67 4.00 4.56
C LYS A 101 9.84 2.94 5.27
N HIS A 102 8.86 2.35 4.59
CA HIS A 102 8.03 1.27 5.15
C HIS A 102 8.86 0.08 5.62
N ASN A 103 9.92 -0.24 4.88
CA ASN A 103 10.83 -1.34 5.22
C ASN A 103 11.97 -0.92 6.18
N GLY A 104 12.01 0.33 6.65
CA GLY A 104 13.04 0.83 7.54
C GLY A 104 14.42 0.99 6.88
N TRP A 105 14.48 1.08 5.56
CA TRP A 105 15.75 1.26 4.81
C TRP A 105 16.18 2.71 4.74
N ILE A 106 15.27 3.64 4.95
CA ILE A 106 15.50 5.07 5.09
C ILE A 106 14.79 5.60 6.33
N SER A 107 15.27 6.74 6.87
CA SER A 107 14.73 7.32 8.12
C SER A 107 13.72 8.45 7.88
N GLY A 108 13.63 8.99 6.67
CA GLY A 108 12.80 10.16 6.38
C GLY A 108 13.49 11.45 6.82
N THR A 109 14.76 11.63 6.45
CA THR A 109 15.50 12.87 6.66
C THR A 109 14.86 14.05 5.93
N ALA A 110 15.21 15.27 6.32
CA ALA A 110 14.71 16.48 5.66
C ALA A 110 15.00 16.47 4.13
N ASN A 111 16.15 15.95 3.72
CA ASN A 111 16.50 15.83 2.30
C ASN A 111 15.62 14.80 1.57
N GLU A 112 15.36 13.65 2.19
CA GLU A 112 14.46 12.63 1.64
C GLU A 112 13.03 13.15 1.52
N ILE A 113 12.55 13.87 2.54
CA ILE A 113 11.21 14.49 2.53
C ILE A 113 11.13 15.56 1.41
N ALA A 114 12.14 16.42 1.27
CA ALA A 114 12.19 17.44 0.22
C ALA A 114 12.19 16.80 -1.17
N GLU A 115 12.98 15.74 -1.38
CA GLU A 115 13.04 15.03 -2.65
C GLU A 115 11.71 14.33 -2.99
N VAL A 116 11.09 13.66 -2.04
CA VAL A 116 9.76 13.05 -2.23
C VAL A 116 8.72 14.11 -2.58
N THR A 117 8.76 15.25 -1.90
CA THR A 117 7.84 16.37 -2.18
C THR A 117 8.04 16.87 -3.62
N ARG A 118 9.28 17.10 -4.04
CA ARG A 118 9.62 17.53 -5.40
C ARG A 118 9.14 16.53 -6.44
N LEU A 119 9.44 15.24 -6.25
CA LEU A 119 9.05 14.17 -7.18
C LEU A 119 7.53 14.06 -7.29
N ALA A 120 6.82 14.05 -6.16
CA ALA A 120 5.37 13.94 -6.14
C ALA A 120 4.68 15.15 -6.77
N GLN A 121 5.14 16.38 -6.48
CA GLN A 121 4.62 17.60 -7.09
C GLN A 121 4.80 17.59 -8.60
N ARG A 122 6.02 17.26 -9.07
CA ARG A 122 6.30 17.21 -10.50
C ARG A 122 5.49 16.13 -11.20
N ALA A 123 5.32 14.96 -10.58
CA ALA A 123 4.46 13.90 -11.09
C ALA A 123 3.00 14.39 -11.27
N VAL A 124 2.44 15.06 -10.26
CA VAL A 124 1.06 15.56 -10.29
C VAL A 124 0.88 16.67 -11.33
N GLU A 125 1.86 17.59 -11.47
CA GLU A 125 1.82 18.64 -12.50
C GLU A 125 1.73 18.04 -13.91
N LEU A 126 2.57 17.04 -14.20
CA LEU A 126 2.66 16.41 -15.51
C LEU A 126 1.54 15.40 -15.78
N GLY A 127 1.09 14.69 -14.76
CA GLY A 127 0.16 13.56 -14.85
C GLY A 127 -1.15 13.77 -14.10
N LYS A 128 -1.70 14.98 -14.11
CA LYS A 128 -2.94 15.36 -13.38
C LYS A 128 -4.17 14.51 -13.69
N ASP A 129 -4.20 13.84 -14.84
CA ASP A 129 -5.29 13.00 -15.32
C ASP A 129 -4.87 11.51 -15.42
N ASP A 130 -3.72 11.13 -14.86
CA ASP A 130 -3.27 9.76 -14.74
C ASP A 130 -3.51 9.23 -13.32
N ALA A 131 -4.44 8.28 -13.19
CA ALA A 131 -4.81 7.69 -11.91
C ALA A 131 -3.63 7.02 -11.17
N SER A 132 -2.70 6.38 -11.90
CA SER A 132 -1.55 5.71 -11.31
C SER A 132 -0.53 6.71 -10.77
N VAL A 133 -0.32 7.81 -11.50
CA VAL A 133 0.56 8.90 -11.07
C VAL A 133 0.02 9.54 -9.79
N LEU A 134 -1.26 9.90 -9.76
CA LEU A 134 -1.90 10.49 -8.58
C LEU A 134 -1.87 9.55 -7.37
N CYS A 135 -2.16 8.26 -7.58
CA CYS A 135 -2.12 7.25 -6.53
C CYS A 135 -0.71 7.11 -5.92
N ASN A 136 0.33 6.98 -6.76
CA ASN A 136 1.71 6.82 -6.30
C ASN A 136 2.21 8.07 -5.56
N SER A 137 1.91 9.25 -6.08
CA SER A 137 2.25 10.54 -5.47
C SER A 137 1.53 10.72 -4.13
N GLY A 138 0.22 10.46 -4.09
CA GLY A 138 -0.58 10.53 -2.86
C GLY A 138 -0.06 9.59 -1.78
N TRP A 139 0.28 8.35 -2.13
CA TRP A 139 0.88 7.40 -1.19
C TRP A 139 2.21 7.90 -0.62
N ALA A 140 3.10 8.42 -1.47
CA ALA A 140 4.38 8.94 -1.05
C ALA A 140 4.24 10.17 -0.13
N LEU A 141 3.34 11.08 -0.47
CA LEU A 141 3.02 12.25 0.36
C LEU A 141 2.44 11.86 1.72
N ALA A 142 1.53 10.89 1.77
CA ALA A 142 0.99 10.40 3.02
C ALA A 142 2.08 9.80 3.91
N TYR A 143 2.88 8.87 3.36
CA TYR A 143 3.76 8.04 4.18
C TYR A 143 5.08 8.73 4.54
N VAL A 144 5.67 9.51 3.63
CA VAL A 144 6.97 10.16 3.85
C VAL A 144 6.81 11.59 4.33
N VAL A 145 6.00 12.38 3.63
CA VAL A 145 5.78 13.82 3.93
C VAL A 145 4.78 14.01 5.07
N ARG A 146 3.91 13.01 5.27
CA ARG A 146 2.86 13.00 6.31
C ARG A 146 1.71 14.00 6.05
N ASP A 147 1.51 14.40 4.80
CA ASP A 147 0.38 15.23 4.38
C ASP A 147 -0.82 14.36 4.00
N LEU A 148 -1.65 14.02 4.98
CA LEU A 148 -2.80 13.15 4.80
C LEU A 148 -3.92 13.78 3.97
N ASP A 149 -4.12 15.09 4.07
CA ASP A 149 -5.22 15.77 3.38
C ASP A 149 -4.95 15.85 1.88
N LEU A 150 -3.75 16.28 1.50
CA LEU A 150 -3.33 16.29 0.11
C LEU A 150 -3.32 14.87 -0.48
N ALA A 151 -2.79 13.91 0.27
CA ALA A 151 -2.75 12.50 -0.15
C ALA A 151 -4.14 11.93 -0.38
N ALA A 152 -5.08 12.17 0.54
CA ALA A 152 -6.47 11.72 0.39
C ALA A 152 -7.11 12.31 -0.86
N GLY A 153 -6.95 13.61 -1.11
CA GLY A 153 -7.48 14.28 -2.30
C GLY A 153 -6.94 13.71 -3.61
N LEU A 154 -5.63 13.45 -3.68
CA LEU A 154 -5.00 12.86 -4.87
C LEU A 154 -5.47 11.42 -5.12
N ILE A 155 -5.54 10.60 -4.07
CA ILE A 155 -5.97 9.21 -4.19
C ILE A 155 -7.47 9.12 -4.51
N ASP A 156 -8.31 9.96 -3.91
CA ASP A 156 -9.75 10.01 -4.23
C ASP A 156 -9.96 10.45 -5.69
N ARG A 157 -9.17 11.40 -6.20
CA ARG A 157 -9.18 11.76 -7.61
C ARG A 157 -8.70 10.58 -8.50
N ALA A 158 -7.68 9.84 -8.09
CA ALA A 158 -7.23 8.64 -8.81
C ALA A 158 -8.36 7.60 -8.92
N ILE A 159 -9.13 7.37 -7.86
CA ILE A 159 -10.30 6.49 -7.85
C ILE A 159 -11.39 6.99 -8.81
N MET A 160 -11.64 8.31 -8.85
CA MET A 160 -12.61 8.89 -9.79
C MET A 160 -12.17 8.74 -11.25
N LEU A 161 -10.89 8.90 -11.56
CA LEU A 161 -10.34 8.74 -12.90
C LEU A 161 -10.34 7.28 -13.37
N ASN A 162 -10.04 6.36 -12.46
CA ASN A 162 -10.00 4.93 -12.74
C ASN A 162 -10.48 4.13 -11.52
N SER A 163 -11.76 3.85 -11.46
CA SER A 163 -12.39 3.07 -10.39
C SER A 163 -11.96 1.59 -10.35
N ASN A 164 -11.26 1.11 -11.38
CA ASN A 164 -10.71 -0.25 -11.47
C ASN A 164 -9.23 -0.33 -11.08
N LEU A 165 -8.61 0.78 -10.65
CA LEU A 165 -7.24 0.77 -10.15
C LEU A 165 -7.19 0.26 -8.71
N ALA A 166 -6.98 -1.05 -8.53
CA ALA A 166 -6.93 -1.69 -7.21
C ALA A 166 -5.93 -1.02 -6.24
N ALA A 167 -4.79 -0.52 -6.76
CA ALA A 167 -3.79 0.17 -5.97
C ALA A 167 -4.32 1.46 -5.33
N ALA A 168 -5.20 2.21 -6.02
CA ALA A 168 -5.79 3.43 -5.47
C ALA A 168 -6.75 3.12 -4.31
N TRP A 169 -7.56 2.08 -4.43
CA TRP A 169 -8.42 1.61 -3.34
C TRP A 169 -7.61 1.13 -2.14
N TYR A 170 -6.53 0.37 -2.38
CA TYR A 170 -5.62 -0.09 -1.33
C TYR A 170 -4.94 1.07 -0.60
N SER A 171 -4.31 1.99 -1.34
CA SER A 171 -3.64 3.15 -0.77
C SER A 171 -4.61 4.08 -0.04
N GLY A 172 -5.80 4.30 -0.65
CA GLY A 172 -6.86 5.07 -0.03
C GLY A 172 -7.41 4.46 1.24
N ALA A 173 -7.47 3.13 1.34
CA ALA A 173 -7.88 2.44 2.56
C ALA A 173 -6.89 2.68 3.71
N TRP A 174 -5.59 2.61 3.46
CA TRP A 174 -4.57 2.94 4.47
C TRP A 174 -4.63 4.40 4.90
N VAL A 175 -4.80 5.32 3.96
CA VAL A 175 -4.97 6.74 4.30
C VAL A 175 -6.21 6.94 5.18
N LYS A 176 -7.31 6.22 4.91
CA LYS A 176 -8.51 6.26 5.76
C LYS A 176 -8.29 5.71 7.17
N ILE A 177 -7.45 4.67 7.34
CA ILE A 177 -7.02 4.23 8.68
C ILE A 177 -6.31 5.38 9.41
N TRP A 178 -5.35 6.02 8.76
CA TRP A 178 -4.56 7.09 9.38
C TRP A 178 -5.38 8.35 9.66
N LEU A 179 -6.46 8.58 8.92
CA LEU A 179 -7.44 9.63 9.16
C LEU A 179 -8.43 9.33 10.30
N GLY A 180 -8.42 8.09 10.85
CA GLY A 180 -9.37 7.66 11.88
C GLY A 180 -10.74 7.22 11.31
N GLU A 181 -10.78 6.79 10.06
CA GLU A 181 -11.98 6.35 9.35
C GLU A 181 -11.94 4.83 9.04
N PRO A 182 -11.82 3.94 10.07
CA PRO A 182 -11.57 2.51 9.85
C PRO A 182 -12.72 1.78 9.14
N LYS A 183 -13.98 2.21 9.29
CA LYS A 183 -15.11 1.62 8.58
C LYS A 183 -14.97 1.81 7.07
N LEU A 184 -14.68 3.03 6.64
CA LEU A 184 -14.47 3.34 5.23
C LEU A 184 -13.21 2.64 4.67
N ALA A 185 -12.19 2.45 5.52
CA ALA A 185 -11.01 1.67 5.14
C ALA A 185 -11.35 0.22 4.81
N ILE A 186 -12.23 -0.44 5.60
CA ILE A 186 -12.70 -1.81 5.33
C ILE A 186 -13.39 -1.89 3.97
N GLU A 187 -14.29 -0.96 3.67
CA GLU A 187 -14.99 -0.91 2.37
C GLU A 187 -14.02 -0.77 1.20
N ARG A 188 -13.01 0.11 1.33
CA ARG A 188 -11.96 0.32 0.32
C ARG A 188 -11.06 -0.90 0.15
N PHE A 189 -10.65 -1.56 1.23
CA PHE A 189 -9.90 -2.82 1.15
C PHE A 189 -10.71 -3.94 0.49
N ALA A 190 -12.00 -4.06 0.80
CA ALA A 190 -12.88 -5.01 0.15
C ALA A 190 -12.97 -4.74 -1.37
N ARG A 191 -13.02 -3.48 -1.79
CA ARG A 191 -13.00 -3.12 -3.20
C ARG A 191 -11.64 -3.48 -3.85
N ALA A 192 -10.53 -3.15 -3.21
CA ALA A 192 -9.19 -3.51 -3.70
C ALA A 192 -9.03 -5.02 -3.89
N MET A 193 -9.56 -5.81 -2.96
CA MET A 193 -9.54 -7.28 -3.01
C MET A 193 -10.35 -7.82 -4.19
N ARG A 194 -11.55 -7.28 -4.44
CA ARG A 194 -12.37 -7.69 -5.59
C ARG A 194 -11.70 -7.38 -6.93
N LEU A 195 -11.03 -6.22 -7.03
CA LEU A 195 -10.35 -5.78 -8.26
C LEU A 195 -9.08 -6.57 -8.55
N ASN A 196 -8.42 -7.16 -7.54
CA ASN A 196 -7.19 -7.93 -7.72
C ASN A 196 -7.12 -9.12 -6.74
N PRO A 197 -8.00 -10.13 -6.89
CA PRO A 197 -8.12 -11.23 -5.94
C PRO A 197 -6.93 -12.18 -5.92
N LEU A 198 -6.14 -12.21 -6.99
CA LEU A 198 -4.94 -13.04 -7.14
C LEU A 198 -3.65 -12.21 -7.10
N GLY A 199 -3.76 -10.95 -6.73
CA GLY A 199 -2.61 -10.04 -6.67
C GLY A 199 -1.59 -10.45 -5.60
N PRO A 200 -0.31 -10.15 -5.83
CA PRO A 200 0.76 -10.51 -4.89
C PRO A 200 0.64 -9.79 -3.54
N TRP A 201 -0.26 -8.83 -3.41
CA TRP A 201 -0.45 -8.05 -2.16
C TRP A 201 -1.74 -8.42 -1.41
N ILE A 202 -2.38 -9.54 -1.72
CA ILE A 202 -3.61 -9.96 -1.05
C ILE A 202 -3.43 -10.09 0.47
N SER A 203 -2.26 -10.58 0.92
CA SER A 203 -1.88 -10.62 2.33
C SER A 203 -1.82 -9.22 2.96
N TYR A 204 -1.33 -8.22 2.21
CA TYR A 204 -1.27 -6.83 2.69
C TYR A 204 -2.64 -6.17 2.77
N VAL A 205 -3.58 -6.52 1.89
CA VAL A 205 -4.99 -6.09 2.00
C VAL A 205 -5.61 -6.66 3.28
N ARG A 206 -5.39 -7.95 3.57
CA ARG A 206 -5.85 -8.59 4.82
C ARG A 206 -5.23 -7.93 6.05
N ILE A 207 -3.93 -7.61 6.03
CA ILE A 207 -3.25 -6.89 7.11
C ILE A 207 -3.87 -5.51 7.33
N GLY A 208 -4.13 -4.75 6.27
CA GLY A 208 -4.78 -3.45 6.39
C GLY A 208 -6.19 -3.55 6.93
N THR A 209 -6.97 -4.55 6.49
CA THR A 209 -8.30 -4.82 7.03
C THR A 209 -8.23 -5.20 8.52
N ALA A 210 -7.22 -6.01 8.92
CA ALA A 210 -6.99 -6.33 10.33
C ALA A 210 -6.70 -5.08 11.17
N HIS A 211 -5.91 -4.12 10.65
CA HIS A 211 -5.70 -2.83 11.33
C HIS A 211 -6.99 -2.05 11.50
N ALA A 212 -7.85 -2.00 10.48
CA ALA A 212 -9.12 -1.31 10.57
C ALA A 212 -10.04 -1.94 11.64
N HIS A 213 -10.12 -3.27 11.70
CA HIS A 213 -10.85 -3.98 12.75
C HIS A 213 -10.26 -3.73 14.14
N PHE A 214 -8.93 -3.70 14.28
CA PHE A 214 -8.27 -3.37 15.54
C PHE A 214 -8.72 -2.00 16.08
N PHE A 215 -8.77 -0.97 15.22
CA PHE A 215 -9.20 0.37 15.63
C PHE A 215 -10.70 0.46 15.91
N LEU A 216 -11.50 -0.48 15.42
CA LEU A 216 -12.91 -0.64 15.80
C LEU A 216 -13.09 -1.44 17.10
N GLY A 217 -12.02 -1.95 17.72
CA GLY A 217 -12.09 -2.82 18.90
C GLY A 217 -12.53 -4.26 18.58
N GLN A 218 -12.61 -4.62 17.31
CA GLN A 218 -12.99 -5.95 16.81
C GLN A 218 -11.74 -6.82 16.72
N TYR A 219 -11.20 -7.20 17.89
CA TYR A 219 -9.90 -7.86 17.97
C TYR A 219 -9.92 -9.29 17.41
N ASP A 220 -11.03 -10.02 17.51
CA ASP A 220 -11.15 -11.38 16.99
C ASP A 220 -11.10 -11.41 15.46
N GLU A 221 -11.77 -10.48 14.79
CA GLU A 221 -11.71 -10.27 13.36
C GLU A 221 -10.30 -9.88 12.91
N ALA A 222 -9.66 -8.97 13.65
CA ALA A 222 -8.29 -8.55 13.37
C ALA A 222 -7.30 -9.73 13.49
N ILE A 223 -7.45 -10.59 14.52
CA ILE A 223 -6.65 -11.80 14.71
C ILE A 223 -6.82 -12.77 13.54
N SER A 224 -8.08 -13.04 13.15
CA SER A 224 -8.39 -13.95 12.06
C SER A 224 -7.77 -13.52 10.75
N LEU A 225 -7.93 -12.24 10.38
CA LEU A 225 -7.37 -11.67 9.16
C LEU A 225 -5.84 -11.63 9.18
N ALA A 226 -5.23 -11.28 10.31
CA ALA A 226 -3.78 -11.30 10.47
C ALA A 226 -3.22 -12.72 10.33
N ALA A 227 -3.89 -13.72 10.91
CA ALA A 227 -3.49 -15.12 10.79
C ALA A 227 -3.55 -15.61 9.33
N MET A 228 -4.62 -15.30 8.61
CA MET A 228 -4.73 -15.62 7.17
C MET A 228 -3.63 -14.96 6.36
N ALA A 229 -3.31 -13.70 6.63
CA ALA A 229 -2.23 -12.99 5.93
C ALA A 229 -0.85 -13.59 6.21
N LEU A 230 -0.59 -14.01 7.44
CA LEU A 230 0.67 -14.63 7.85
C LEU A 230 0.83 -16.08 7.34
N GLN A 231 -0.24 -16.76 6.93
CA GLN A 231 -0.12 -18.02 6.19
C GLN A 231 0.52 -17.81 4.81
N ASP A 232 0.14 -16.73 4.12
CA ASP A 232 0.67 -16.40 2.79
C ASP A 232 2.03 -15.68 2.88
N SER A 233 2.25 -14.90 3.94
CA SER A 233 3.45 -14.06 4.13
C SER A 233 3.91 -14.13 5.60
N PRO A 234 4.59 -15.23 6.01
CA PRO A 234 4.93 -15.49 7.42
C PRO A 234 5.83 -14.41 8.07
N ASP A 235 6.62 -13.72 7.28
CA ASP A 235 7.59 -12.72 7.72
C ASP A 235 7.12 -11.26 7.50
N ALA A 236 5.85 -11.07 7.17
CA ALA A 236 5.28 -9.72 7.04
C ALA A 236 5.26 -9.02 8.40
N GLN A 237 6.24 -8.13 8.66
CA GLN A 237 6.41 -7.48 9.97
C GLN A 237 5.17 -6.69 10.41
N ASN A 238 4.46 -6.02 9.49
CA ASN A 238 3.19 -5.33 9.79
C ASN A 238 2.08 -6.32 10.16
N GLY A 239 2.03 -7.50 9.54
CA GLY A 239 1.12 -8.59 9.90
C GLY A 239 1.41 -9.14 11.29
N LEU A 240 2.69 -9.34 11.62
CA LEU A 240 3.11 -9.79 12.95
C LEU A 240 2.80 -8.73 14.03
N ARG A 241 3.02 -7.44 13.74
CA ARG A 241 2.69 -6.35 14.69
C ARG A 241 1.20 -6.31 15.00
N ILE A 242 0.34 -6.34 13.96
CA ILE A 242 -1.12 -6.29 14.20
C ILE A 242 -1.63 -7.57 14.86
N SER A 243 -1.05 -8.74 14.55
CA SER A 243 -1.34 -9.99 15.24
C SER A 243 -0.98 -9.90 16.73
N ALA A 244 0.21 -9.39 17.05
CA ALA A 244 0.67 -9.23 18.44
C ALA A 244 -0.26 -8.29 19.22
N ALA A 245 -0.51 -7.09 18.68
CA ALA A 245 -1.36 -6.09 19.33
C ALA A 245 -2.79 -6.60 19.52
N SER A 246 -3.39 -7.22 18.50
CA SER A 246 -4.77 -7.72 18.57
C SER A 246 -4.92 -8.87 19.57
N ASN A 247 -3.98 -9.83 19.58
CA ASN A 247 -4.00 -10.93 20.56
C ASN A 247 -3.84 -10.41 21.99
N ALA A 248 -2.93 -9.46 22.21
CA ALA A 248 -2.74 -8.86 23.54
C ALA A 248 -3.99 -8.13 24.02
N MET A 249 -4.64 -7.35 23.16
CA MET A 249 -5.88 -6.63 23.48
C MET A 249 -7.07 -7.56 23.69
N ALA A 250 -7.07 -8.74 23.05
CA ALA A 250 -8.08 -9.80 23.23
C ALA A 250 -7.81 -10.70 24.45
N GLY A 251 -6.75 -10.42 25.25
CA GLY A 251 -6.39 -11.26 26.41
C GLY A 251 -5.77 -12.62 26.04
N ARG A 252 -5.06 -12.72 24.93
CA ARG A 252 -4.37 -13.93 24.43
C ARG A 252 -2.84 -13.74 24.46
N PRO A 253 -2.21 -13.69 25.66
CA PRO A 253 -0.80 -13.32 25.80
C PRO A 253 0.16 -14.29 25.10
N GLU A 254 -0.09 -15.59 25.12
CA GLU A 254 0.78 -16.60 24.51
C GLU A 254 0.95 -16.36 22.99
N GLN A 255 -0.18 -16.08 22.28
CA GLN A 255 -0.17 -15.80 20.86
C GLN A 255 0.47 -14.43 20.56
N ALA A 256 0.25 -13.45 21.42
CA ALA A 256 0.88 -12.13 21.31
C ALA A 256 2.42 -12.25 21.45
N HIS A 257 2.91 -12.94 22.47
CA HIS A 257 4.34 -13.17 22.68
C HIS A 257 5.00 -13.95 21.53
N LYS A 258 4.32 -14.95 20.97
CA LYS A 258 4.81 -15.69 19.79
C LYS A 258 5.03 -14.77 18.60
N ALA A 259 4.09 -13.85 18.34
CA ALA A 259 4.21 -12.88 17.26
C ALA A 259 5.35 -11.88 17.50
N VAL A 260 5.51 -11.37 18.74
CA VAL A 260 6.64 -10.50 19.12
C VAL A 260 7.97 -11.21 19.03
N ALA A 261 8.05 -12.47 19.46
CA ALA A 261 9.28 -13.26 19.34
C ALA A 261 9.74 -13.35 17.87
N ARG A 262 8.82 -13.60 16.93
CA ARG A 262 9.14 -13.61 15.50
C ARG A 262 9.56 -12.24 15.00
N LEU A 263 8.86 -11.15 15.40
CA LEU A 263 9.23 -9.78 15.08
C LEU A 263 10.66 -9.44 15.49
N ARG A 264 11.05 -9.84 16.70
CA ARG A 264 12.40 -9.59 17.23
C ARG A 264 13.50 -10.37 16.50
N GLN A 265 13.17 -11.54 15.95
CA GLN A 265 14.09 -12.28 15.08
C GLN A 265 14.32 -11.55 13.75
N LEU A 266 13.25 -10.97 13.17
CA LEU A 266 13.30 -10.25 11.89
C LEU A 266 13.86 -8.84 12.04
N ASN A 267 13.56 -8.17 13.14
CA ASN A 267 14.01 -6.81 13.45
C ASN A 267 14.37 -6.68 14.93
N PRO A 268 15.62 -7.02 15.30
CA PRO A 268 16.09 -6.97 16.69
C PRO A 268 16.07 -5.57 17.31
N MET A 269 16.05 -4.51 16.46
CA MET A 269 16.05 -3.11 16.89
C MET A 269 14.65 -2.52 17.08
N LEU A 270 13.60 -3.27 16.75
CA LEU A 270 12.22 -2.79 16.89
C LEU A 270 11.89 -2.59 18.39
N ARG A 271 11.38 -1.40 18.68
CA ARG A 271 10.97 -0.95 20.02
C ARG A 271 9.65 -0.19 19.91
N VAL A 272 8.91 -0.09 21.02
CA VAL A 272 7.72 0.77 21.06
C VAL A 272 8.10 2.23 20.77
N SER A 273 9.22 2.68 21.33
CA SER A 273 9.72 4.06 21.18
C SER A 273 10.09 4.46 19.74
N ASN A 274 10.43 3.50 18.86
CA ASN A 274 10.75 3.78 17.46
C ASN A 274 9.65 3.44 16.47
N LEU A 275 8.48 2.97 16.92
CA LEU A 275 7.35 2.62 16.06
C LEU A 275 6.87 3.80 15.22
N LYS A 276 6.79 5.00 15.79
CA LYS A 276 6.33 6.21 15.10
C LYS A 276 7.11 6.53 13.82
N ASP A 277 8.37 6.08 13.74
CA ASP A 277 9.23 6.31 12.57
C ASP A 277 8.93 5.32 11.43
N LEU A 278 8.38 4.15 11.78
CA LEU A 278 8.02 3.08 10.85
C LEU A 278 6.55 3.09 10.46
N LEU A 279 5.69 3.63 11.32
CA LEU A 279 4.25 3.65 11.10
C LEU A 279 3.83 4.85 10.26
N GLY A 280 2.66 4.74 9.63
CA GLY A 280 2.01 5.86 8.96
C GLY A 280 1.60 6.97 9.94
N PRO A 281 1.25 8.14 9.44
CA PRO A 281 0.95 9.33 10.24
C PRO A 281 -0.48 9.30 10.77
N TYR A 282 -0.74 8.62 11.87
CA TYR A 282 -2.05 8.66 12.50
C TYR A 282 -2.44 10.09 12.87
N ARG A 283 -3.60 10.54 12.42
CA ARG A 283 -4.14 11.89 12.73
C ARG A 283 -4.50 12.03 14.21
N HIS A 284 -5.10 10.98 14.77
CA HIS A 284 -5.50 10.94 16.16
C HIS A 284 -4.44 10.25 17.01
N ALA A 285 -3.91 10.96 17.99
CA ALA A 285 -2.87 10.41 18.88
C ALA A 285 -3.36 9.19 19.67
N GLU A 286 -4.64 9.11 19.93
CA GLU A 286 -5.30 8.00 20.63
C GLU A 286 -5.19 6.69 19.85
N ASP A 287 -5.25 6.73 18.51
CA ASP A 287 -5.11 5.55 17.67
C ASP A 287 -3.69 4.98 17.73
N LEU A 288 -2.68 5.86 17.62
CA LEU A 288 -1.30 5.45 17.78
C LEU A 288 -1.06 4.89 19.19
N SER A 289 -1.53 5.59 20.24
CA SER A 289 -1.38 5.18 21.63
C SER A 289 -2.03 3.83 21.91
N ARG A 290 -3.22 3.57 21.35
CA ARG A 290 -3.90 2.26 21.45
C ARG A 290 -3.08 1.15 20.80
N TYR A 291 -2.50 1.42 19.65
CA TYR A 291 -1.67 0.44 18.96
C TYR A 291 -0.38 0.14 19.71
N GLU A 292 0.28 1.18 20.22
CA GLU A 292 1.46 1.05 21.09
C GLU A 292 1.13 0.28 22.38
N GLU A 293 -0.01 0.56 23.02
CA GLU A 293 -0.48 -0.16 24.20
C GLU A 293 -0.65 -1.66 23.91
N GLY A 294 -1.27 -2.01 22.79
CA GLY A 294 -1.41 -3.41 22.37
C GLY A 294 -0.06 -4.11 22.22
N LEU A 295 0.94 -3.41 21.64
CA LEU A 295 2.29 -3.95 21.49
C LEU A 295 3.07 -4.01 22.81
N ARG A 296 2.87 -3.05 23.74
CA ARG A 296 3.42 -3.14 25.12
C ARG A 296 2.86 -4.33 25.88
N LYS A 297 1.54 -4.54 25.81
CA LYS A 297 0.88 -5.73 26.39
C LYS A 297 1.36 -7.04 25.79
N ALA A 298 1.80 -7.02 24.52
CA ALA A 298 2.44 -8.15 23.85
C ALA A 298 3.93 -8.31 24.19
N GLU A 299 4.46 -7.49 25.12
CA GLU A 299 5.86 -7.46 25.57
C GLU A 299 6.87 -7.08 24.46
N LEU A 300 6.47 -6.21 23.51
CA LEU A 300 7.44 -5.54 22.66
C LEU A 300 8.27 -4.58 23.55
N PRO A 301 9.63 -4.62 23.52
CA PRO A 301 10.47 -3.73 24.32
C PRO A 301 10.22 -2.24 24.06
N GLU A 302 10.46 -1.40 25.09
CA GLU A 302 10.39 0.06 24.99
C GLU A 302 11.45 0.68 24.08
#